data_78391a2ba41b9bbba345cd9447b48fa1
#
_entry.id   78391a2ba41b9bbba345cd9447b48fa1
#
_cell.length_a   1.000
_cell.length_b   1.000
_cell.length_c   1.000
_cell.angle_alpha   90.00
_cell.angle_beta   90.00
_cell.angle_gamma   90.00
#
_symmetry.space_group_name_H-M   'P 1'
#
loop_
_entity.id
_entity.type
_entity.pdbx_description
1 polymer ?
#
loop_
_entity_poly.entity_id
_entity_poly.type
_entity_poly.pdbx_seq_one_letter_code
_entity_poly.pdbx_strand_id
1 'polypeptide(L)'
;QLEKFVAAYPSSPRCTQALSDLGLAYLNLGDKQKSLKYYDRVVGASPHSSEARGAMQSIREIYVSQGDADAYFNYAAKAGLESDLTALSRDSLSFAAAQKLYLDGQQEAAAKSLRSYVQSYPKGYYLTDALYYLSDCYLRSDQRDDAIETLTTLAGQGTNQYTVTVLEKLSDMTFEDKRYDEAAAAYRQLYDVTTTVAGREDAMKGYV
;
A
#
# COMPACT_ATOMS: atom_id res chain seq x y z
N GLN A 1 -7.89 -32.91 14.65
CA GLN A 1 -8.15 -33.13 16.08
C GLN A 1 -8.66 -31.86 16.76
N LEU A 2 -8.03 -30.71 16.57
CA LEU A 2 -8.45 -29.43 17.17
C LEU A 2 -9.87 -29.02 16.76
N GLU A 3 -10.27 -29.21 15.49
CA GLU A 3 -11.64 -28.92 15.03
C GLU A 3 -12.69 -29.74 15.80
N LYS A 4 -12.43 -31.03 16.01
CA LYS A 4 -13.31 -31.87 16.82
C LYS A 4 -13.37 -31.39 18.27
N PHE A 5 -12.25 -30.94 18.84
CA PHE A 5 -12.20 -30.40 20.18
C PHE A 5 -13.03 -29.12 20.35
N VAL A 6 -12.86 -28.12 19.44
CA VAL A 6 -13.63 -26.87 19.53
C VAL A 6 -15.12 -27.04 19.24
N ALA A 7 -15.49 -28.11 18.52
CA ALA A 7 -16.89 -28.46 18.29
C ALA A 7 -17.51 -29.16 19.50
N ALA A 8 -16.77 -30.06 20.14
CA ALA A 8 -17.26 -30.85 21.29
C ALA A 8 -17.26 -30.05 22.61
N TYR A 9 -16.31 -29.11 22.76
CA TYR A 9 -16.09 -28.38 24.02
C TYR A 9 -16.02 -26.86 23.82
N PRO A 10 -17.07 -26.21 23.31
CA PRO A 10 -17.04 -24.79 22.96
C PRO A 10 -16.85 -23.87 24.19
N SER A 11 -17.27 -24.31 25.38
CA SER A 11 -17.13 -23.57 26.65
C SER A 11 -15.86 -23.90 27.42
N SER A 12 -14.95 -24.71 26.87
CA SER A 12 -13.70 -25.04 27.51
C SER A 12 -12.78 -23.79 27.60
N PRO A 13 -12.10 -23.55 28.75
CA PRO A 13 -11.09 -22.50 28.85
C PRO A 13 -9.96 -22.62 27.81
N ARG A 14 -9.74 -23.81 27.24
CA ARG A 14 -8.77 -24.07 26.19
C ARG A 14 -9.32 -23.84 24.78
N CYS A 15 -10.61 -23.54 24.64
CA CYS A 15 -11.23 -23.41 23.32
C CYS A 15 -10.64 -22.21 22.53
N THR A 16 -10.42 -21.08 23.18
CA THR A 16 -9.84 -19.89 22.55
C THR A 16 -8.44 -20.15 22.02
N GLN A 17 -7.58 -20.83 22.80
CA GLN A 17 -6.26 -21.23 22.33
C GLN A 17 -6.33 -22.19 21.12
N ALA A 18 -7.20 -23.19 21.19
CA ALA A 18 -7.38 -24.13 20.09
C ALA A 18 -7.92 -23.47 18.82
N LEU A 19 -8.75 -22.44 18.94
CA LEU A 19 -9.20 -21.61 17.82
C LEU A 19 -8.04 -20.78 17.23
N SER A 20 -7.18 -20.19 18.05
CA SER A 20 -5.99 -19.46 17.61
C SER A 20 -5.02 -20.41 16.86
N ASP A 21 -4.78 -21.60 17.42
CA ASP A 21 -3.93 -22.61 16.79
C ASP A 21 -4.49 -23.08 15.43
N LEU A 22 -5.82 -23.23 15.32
CA LEU A 22 -6.48 -23.54 14.04
C LEU A 22 -6.33 -22.38 13.04
N GLY A 23 -6.51 -21.13 13.49
CA GLY A 23 -6.27 -19.94 12.67
C GLY A 23 -4.87 -19.94 12.07
N LEU A 24 -3.85 -20.16 12.91
CA LEU A 24 -2.46 -20.23 12.49
C LEU A 24 -2.19 -21.43 11.56
N ALA A 25 -2.72 -22.60 11.88
CA ALA A 25 -2.54 -23.79 11.05
C ALA A 25 -3.10 -23.60 9.64
N TYR A 26 -4.30 -23.02 9.51
CA TYR A 26 -4.88 -22.73 8.19
C TYR A 26 -4.13 -21.59 7.46
N LEU A 27 -3.61 -20.60 8.17
CA LEU A 27 -2.75 -19.59 7.57
C LEU A 27 -1.49 -20.21 6.95
N ASN A 28 -0.82 -21.09 7.68
CA ASN A 28 0.35 -21.83 7.20
C ASN A 28 0.06 -22.77 6.02
N LEU A 29 -1.18 -23.28 5.93
CA LEU A 29 -1.66 -24.06 4.79
C LEU A 29 -2.09 -23.18 3.60
N GLY A 30 -2.03 -21.85 3.72
CA GLY A 30 -2.45 -20.90 2.69
C GLY A 30 -3.98 -20.69 2.61
N ASP A 31 -4.77 -21.34 3.47
CA ASP A 31 -6.23 -21.17 3.52
C ASP A 31 -6.63 -19.95 4.38
N LYS A 32 -6.41 -18.75 3.80
CA LYS A 32 -6.70 -17.48 4.46
C LYS A 32 -8.16 -17.35 4.91
N GLN A 33 -9.10 -17.92 4.17
CA GLN A 33 -10.54 -17.85 4.48
C GLN A 33 -10.86 -18.63 5.75
N LYS A 34 -10.37 -19.85 5.88
CA LYS A 34 -10.55 -20.61 7.12
C LYS A 34 -9.78 -20.00 8.29
N SER A 35 -8.58 -19.49 8.04
CA SER A 35 -7.81 -18.77 9.05
C SER A 35 -8.62 -17.62 9.65
N LEU A 36 -9.16 -16.71 8.78
CA LEU A 36 -10.02 -15.60 9.20
C LEU A 36 -11.23 -16.08 10.00
N LYS A 37 -11.89 -17.16 9.59
CA LYS A 37 -13.05 -17.72 10.30
C LYS A 37 -12.73 -18.16 11.74
N TYR A 38 -11.54 -18.73 11.95
CA TYR A 38 -11.14 -19.16 13.30
C TYR A 38 -10.70 -17.97 14.16
N TYR A 39 -9.93 -17.04 13.60
CA TYR A 39 -9.55 -15.82 14.30
C TYR A 39 -10.76 -14.94 14.64
N ASP A 40 -11.77 -14.84 13.77
CA ASP A 40 -13.04 -14.15 14.06
C ASP A 40 -13.73 -14.72 15.29
N ARG A 41 -13.75 -16.04 15.45
CA ARG A 41 -14.29 -16.69 16.66
C ARG A 41 -13.48 -16.36 17.92
N VAL A 42 -12.15 -16.20 17.81
CA VAL A 42 -11.31 -15.75 18.93
C VAL A 42 -11.69 -14.33 19.35
N VAL A 43 -11.77 -13.41 18.38
CA VAL A 43 -12.13 -12.01 18.63
C VAL A 43 -13.55 -11.90 19.20
N GLY A 44 -14.51 -12.63 18.62
CA GLY A 44 -15.91 -12.62 19.06
C GLY A 44 -16.12 -13.18 20.48
N ALA A 45 -15.25 -14.10 20.93
CA ALA A 45 -15.36 -14.66 22.30
C ALA A 45 -14.98 -13.65 23.39
N SER A 46 -13.96 -12.81 23.18
CA SER A 46 -13.48 -11.81 24.13
C SER A 46 -12.65 -10.73 23.42
N PRO A 47 -13.28 -9.69 22.83
CA PRO A 47 -12.60 -8.74 21.94
C PRO A 47 -11.38 -8.03 22.53
N HIS A 48 -11.36 -7.82 23.85
CA HIS A 48 -10.27 -7.10 24.53
C HIS A 48 -9.24 -8.03 25.22
N SER A 49 -9.33 -9.34 25.01
CA SER A 49 -8.36 -10.29 25.54
C SER A 49 -7.00 -10.22 24.84
N SER A 50 -5.95 -10.82 25.43
CA SER A 50 -4.63 -10.97 24.82
C SER A 50 -4.69 -11.83 23.56
N GLU A 51 -5.52 -12.87 23.60
CA GLU A 51 -5.74 -13.79 22.47
C GLU A 51 -6.42 -13.07 21.30
N ALA A 52 -7.42 -12.22 21.59
CA ALA A 52 -8.08 -11.41 20.57
C ALA A 52 -7.12 -10.40 19.92
N ARG A 53 -6.23 -9.77 20.71
CA ARG A 53 -5.20 -8.89 20.12
C ARG A 53 -4.25 -9.63 19.18
N GLY A 54 -3.82 -10.84 19.55
CA GLY A 54 -3.03 -11.70 18.67
C GLY A 54 -3.78 -12.10 17.39
N ALA A 55 -5.06 -12.47 17.52
CA ALA A 55 -5.93 -12.78 16.39
C ALA A 55 -6.12 -11.56 15.47
N MET A 56 -6.33 -10.36 16.02
CA MET A 56 -6.46 -9.11 15.26
C MET A 56 -5.20 -8.78 14.48
N GLN A 57 -4.02 -9.05 15.05
CA GLN A 57 -2.76 -8.87 14.32
C GLN A 57 -2.70 -9.81 13.10
N SER A 58 -3.03 -11.08 13.27
CA SER A 58 -3.05 -12.05 12.16
C SER A 58 -4.12 -11.71 11.12
N ILE A 59 -5.31 -11.26 11.53
CA ILE A 59 -6.36 -10.77 10.63
C ILE A 59 -5.86 -9.58 9.81
N ARG A 60 -5.20 -8.61 10.45
CA ARG A 60 -4.58 -7.47 9.78
C ARG A 60 -3.57 -7.91 8.71
N GLU A 61 -2.65 -8.81 9.08
CA GLU A 61 -1.64 -9.33 8.16
C GLU A 61 -2.26 -10.04 6.96
N ILE A 62 -3.34 -10.80 7.16
CA ILE A 62 -4.08 -11.45 6.09
C ILE A 62 -4.66 -10.41 5.12
N TYR A 63 -5.38 -9.40 5.61
CA TYR A 63 -5.98 -8.36 4.76
C TYR A 63 -4.92 -7.50 4.06
N VAL A 64 -3.86 -7.08 4.76
CA VAL A 64 -2.72 -6.37 4.15
C VAL A 64 -2.08 -7.21 3.05
N SER A 65 -1.88 -8.51 3.27
CA SER A 65 -1.34 -9.43 2.25
C SER A 65 -2.26 -9.65 1.04
N GLN A 66 -3.52 -9.24 1.15
CA GLN A 66 -4.51 -9.25 0.05
C GLN A 66 -4.63 -7.87 -0.61
N GLY A 67 -3.92 -6.87 -0.10
CA GLY A 67 -4.01 -5.49 -0.58
C GLY A 67 -5.30 -4.77 -0.16
N ASP A 68 -6.01 -5.29 0.84
CA ASP A 68 -7.34 -4.82 1.24
C ASP A 68 -7.35 -4.28 2.69
N ALA A 69 -6.74 -3.11 2.88
CA ALA A 69 -6.75 -2.45 4.18
C ALA A 69 -8.18 -2.02 4.61
N ASP A 70 -9.04 -1.67 3.65
CA ASP A 70 -10.41 -1.24 3.94
C ASP A 70 -11.24 -2.38 4.53
N ALA A 71 -11.06 -3.62 4.05
CA ALA A 71 -11.70 -4.78 4.65
C ALA A 71 -11.27 -4.99 6.10
N TYR A 72 -9.99 -4.74 6.42
CA TYR A 72 -9.52 -4.77 7.81
C TYR A 72 -10.17 -3.66 8.66
N PHE A 73 -10.26 -2.43 8.16
CA PHE A 73 -10.89 -1.32 8.90
C PHE A 73 -12.38 -1.60 9.15
N ASN A 74 -13.08 -2.12 8.16
CA ASN A 74 -14.48 -2.54 8.29
C ASN A 74 -14.63 -3.68 9.30
N TYR A 75 -13.70 -4.63 9.31
CA TYR A 75 -13.68 -5.71 10.28
C TYR A 75 -13.49 -5.19 11.72
N ALA A 76 -12.49 -4.32 11.92
CA ALA A 76 -12.21 -3.73 13.23
C ALA A 76 -13.40 -2.90 13.76
N ALA A 77 -14.08 -2.14 12.90
CA ALA A 77 -15.29 -1.40 13.25
C ALA A 77 -16.42 -2.33 13.69
N LYS A 78 -16.68 -3.42 12.95
CA LYS A 78 -17.70 -4.42 13.31
C LYS A 78 -17.38 -5.14 14.63
N ALA A 79 -16.09 -5.34 14.91
CA ALA A 79 -15.64 -5.94 16.17
C ALA A 79 -15.66 -4.96 17.36
N GLY A 80 -16.01 -3.68 17.15
CA GLY A 80 -15.98 -2.64 18.18
C GLY A 80 -14.56 -2.19 18.57
N LEU A 81 -13.57 -2.44 17.72
CA LEU A 81 -12.15 -2.15 17.94
C LEU A 81 -11.64 -1.00 17.05
N GLU A 82 -12.53 -0.19 16.51
CA GLU A 82 -12.19 0.94 15.64
C GLU A 82 -11.36 2.01 16.36
N SER A 83 -11.60 2.21 17.66
CA SER A 83 -10.85 3.17 18.49
C SER A 83 -9.35 2.89 18.56
N ASP A 84 -8.94 1.65 18.30
CA ASP A 84 -7.53 1.24 18.29
C ASP A 84 -6.82 1.65 16.97
N LEU A 85 -7.57 2.15 15.97
CA LEU A 85 -7.07 2.58 14.68
C LEU A 85 -6.88 4.09 14.65
N THR A 86 -5.67 4.55 14.87
CA THR A 86 -5.31 5.96 14.70
C THR A 86 -5.27 6.35 13.20
N ALA A 87 -5.35 7.65 12.91
CA ALA A 87 -5.20 8.16 11.54
C ALA A 87 -3.86 7.72 10.92
N LEU A 88 -2.77 7.73 11.70
CA LEU A 88 -1.45 7.29 11.27
C LEU A 88 -1.42 5.79 10.97
N SER A 89 -2.06 4.96 11.79
CA SER A 89 -2.13 3.52 11.51
C SER A 89 -2.97 3.20 10.28
N ARG A 90 -4.04 3.96 10.01
CA ARG A 90 -4.82 3.83 8.76
C ARG A 90 -3.99 4.20 7.54
N ASP A 91 -3.28 5.33 7.57
CA ASP A 91 -2.35 5.76 6.52
C ASP A 91 -1.32 4.65 6.23
N SER A 92 -0.59 4.20 7.26
CA SER A 92 0.44 3.18 7.13
C SER A 92 -0.08 1.84 6.59
N LEU A 93 -1.25 1.38 7.05
CA LEU A 93 -1.82 0.11 6.61
C LEU A 93 -2.35 0.19 5.18
N SER A 94 -2.97 1.31 4.79
CA SER A 94 -3.44 1.50 3.42
C SER A 94 -2.28 1.52 2.44
N PHE A 95 -1.19 2.22 2.78
CA PHE A 95 0.02 2.19 1.95
C PHE A 95 0.66 0.81 1.90
N ALA A 96 0.84 0.13 3.04
CA ALA A 96 1.45 -1.19 3.11
C ALA A 96 0.69 -2.23 2.27
N ALA A 97 -0.65 -2.18 2.28
CA ALA A 97 -1.48 -3.05 1.46
C ALA A 97 -1.27 -2.78 -0.05
N ALA A 98 -1.25 -1.52 -0.46
CA ALA A 98 -0.98 -1.14 -1.84
C ALA A 98 0.43 -1.51 -2.30
N GLN A 99 1.44 -1.23 -1.46
CA GLN A 99 2.84 -1.59 -1.70
C GLN A 99 3.02 -3.10 -1.83
N LYS A 100 2.34 -3.89 -1.02
CA LYS A 100 2.40 -5.36 -1.11
C LYS A 100 1.96 -5.87 -2.48
N LEU A 101 0.85 -5.34 -3.02
CA LEU A 101 0.39 -5.68 -4.37
C LEU A 101 1.42 -5.30 -5.44
N TYR A 102 2.05 -4.12 -5.29
CA TYR A 102 3.09 -3.67 -6.21
C TYR A 102 4.31 -4.61 -6.19
N LEU A 103 4.81 -4.96 -5.00
CA LEU A 103 5.96 -5.87 -4.84
C LEU A 103 5.66 -7.30 -5.31
N ASP A 104 4.41 -7.75 -5.22
CA ASP A 104 3.95 -9.04 -5.73
C ASP A 104 3.75 -9.04 -7.27
N GLY A 105 3.96 -7.89 -7.94
CA GLY A 105 3.81 -7.75 -9.38
C GLY A 105 2.34 -7.72 -9.86
N GLN A 106 1.39 -7.50 -8.97
CA GLN A 106 -0.04 -7.41 -9.29
C GLN A 106 -0.38 -5.99 -9.78
N GLN A 107 0.08 -5.63 -10.99
CA GLN A 107 0.12 -4.26 -11.51
C GLN A 107 -1.24 -3.53 -11.44
N GLU A 108 -2.31 -4.13 -11.95
CA GLU A 108 -3.64 -3.50 -11.98
C GLU A 108 -4.22 -3.29 -10.58
N ALA A 109 -4.07 -4.30 -9.71
CA ALA A 109 -4.54 -4.22 -8.33
C ALA A 109 -3.72 -3.19 -7.53
N ALA A 110 -2.40 -3.15 -7.74
CA ALA A 110 -1.50 -2.17 -7.14
C ALA A 110 -1.86 -0.75 -7.57
N ALA A 111 -2.02 -0.49 -8.87
CA ALA A 111 -2.41 0.82 -9.39
C ALA A 111 -3.75 1.30 -8.79
N LYS A 112 -4.74 0.41 -8.73
CA LYS A 112 -6.04 0.73 -8.10
C LYS A 112 -5.89 1.09 -6.62
N SER A 113 -5.14 0.30 -5.86
CA SER A 113 -4.96 0.50 -4.42
C SER A 113 -4.11 1.74 -4.12
N LEU A 114 -3.03 1.97 -4.90
CA LEU A 114 -2.19 3.18 -4.79
C LEU A 114 -2.97 4.45 -5.14
N ARG A 115 -3.80 4.41 -6.19
CA ARG A 115 -4.69 5.54 -6.55
C ARG A 115 -5.66 5.86 -5.41
N SER A 116 -6.29 4.84 -4.82
CA SER A 116 -7.18 5.01 -3.67
C SER A 116 -6.42 5.62 -2.48
N TYR A 117 -5.20 5.17 -2.23
CA TYR A 117 -4.34 5.74 -1.19
C TYR A 117 -4.05 7.23 -1.43
N VAL A 118 -3.58 7.60 -2.62
CA VAL A 118 -3.27 9.01 -2.98
C VAL A 118 -4.50 9.92 -2.80
N GLN A 119 -5.69 9.43 -3.16
CA GLN A 119 -6.94 10.18 -3.00
C GLN A 119 -7.36 10.33 -1.53
N SER A 120 -7.21 9.26 -0.74
CA SER A 120 -7.64 9.24 0.67
C SER A 120 -6.67 9.94 1.60
N TYR A 121 -5.37 9.97 1.25
CA TYR A 121 -4.29 10.53 2.06
C TYR A 121 -3.44 11.56 1.29
N PRO A 122 -4.04 12.69 0.84
CA PRO A 122 -3.32 13.71 0.05
C PRO A 122 -2.21 14.43 0.82
N LYS A 123 -2.08 14.18 2.11
CA LYS A 123 -1.01 14.62 3.00
C LYS A 123 -0.45 13.44 3.81
N GLY A 124 -0.63 12.23 3.33
CA GLY A 124 -0.18 11.00 3.98
C GLY A 124 1.34 10.93 4.03
N TYR A 125 1.83 10.24 5.05
CA TYR A 125 3.28 10.10 5.25
C TYR A 125 3.97 9.41 4.05
N TYR A 126 3.27 8.51 3.36
CA TYR A 126 3.80 7.74 2.23
C TYR A 126 3.35 8.26 0.86
N LEU A 127 2.87 9.52 0.78
CA LEU A 127 2.33 10.06 -0.48
C LEU A 127 3.35 10.03 -1.62
N THR A 128 4.60 10.41 -1.36
CA THR A 128 5.67 10.41 -2.37
C THR A 128 6.01 9.01 -2.86
N ASP A 129 6.08 8.03 -1.94
CA ASP A 129 6.31 6.63 -2.30
C ASP A 129 5.13 6.07 -3.11
N ALA A 130 3.90 6.37 -2.70
CA ALA A 130 2.69 5.93 -3.38
C ALA A 130 2.59 6.49 -4.81
N LEU A 131 2.89 7.78 -5.01
CA LEU A 131 2.93 8.39 -6.33
C LEU A 131 4.02 7.78 -7.21
N TYR A 132 5.20 7.50 -6.65
CA TYR A 132 6.28 6.85 -7.38
C TYR A 132 5.89 5.45 -7.86
N TYR A 133 5.35 4.61 -6.98
CA TYR A 133 4.90 3.26 -7.36
C TYR A 133 3.72 3.29 -8.32
N LEU A 134 2.80 4.26 -8.16
CA LEU A 134 1.67 4.43 -9.06
C LEU A 134 2.11 4.80 -10.47
N SER A 135 3.06 5.74 -10.60
CA SER A 135 3.63 6.10 -11.89
C SER A 135 4.32 4.92 -12.59
N ASP A 136 5.05 4.09 -11.82
CA ASP A 136 5.67 2.88 -12.36
C ASP A 136 4.64 1.83 -12.81
N CYS A 137 3.53 1.68 -12.06
CA CYS A 137 2.42 0.82 -12.49
C CYS A 137 1.83 1.29 -13.83
N TYR A 138 1.62 2.59 -14.00
CA TYR A 138 1.10 3.15 -15.25
C TYR A 138 2.07 2.97 -16.42
N LEU A 139 3.38 3.21 -16.19
CA LEU A 139 4.40 2.99 -17.21
C LEU A 139 4.44 1.53 -17.67
N ARG A 140 4.36 0.58 -16.76
CA ARG A 140 4.36 -0.86 -17.08
C ARG A 140 3.07 -1.32 -17.78
N SER A 141 1.98 -0.58 -17.62
CA SER A 141 0.68 -0.87 -18.25
C SER A 141 0.42 -0.03 -19.49
N ASP A 142 1.45 0.66 -20.01
CA ASP A 142 1.38 1.55 -21.20
C ASP A 142 0.33 2.67 -21.07
N GLN A 143 0.04 3.08 -19.84
CA GLN A 143 -0.86 4.19 -19.50
C GLN A 143 -0.05 5.50 -19.38
N ARG A 144 0.45 5.97 -20.54
CA ARG A 144 1.47 7.03 -20.60
C ARG A 144 0.97 8.36 -20.04
N ASP A 145 -0.25 8.78 -20.35
CA ASP A 145 -0.81 10.05 -19.87
C ASP A 145 -1.01 10.04 -18.36
N ASP A 146 -1.55 8.93 -17.80
CA ASP A 146 -1.70 8.76 -16.35
C ASP A 146 -0.33 8.78 -15.64
N ALA A 147 0.70 8.21 -16.29
CA ALA A 147 2.07 8.23 -15.76
C ALA A 147 2.62 9.66 -15.70
N ILE A 148 2.47 10.43 -16.79
CA ILE A 148 2.92 11.84 -16.85
C ILE A 148 2.20 12.68 -15.79
N GLU A 149 0.89 12.55 -15.65
CA GLU A 149 0.11 13.28 -14.63
C GLU A 149 0.60 12.95 -13.21
N THR A 150 0.84 11.66 -12.95
CA THR A 150 1.31 11.19 -11.64
C THR A 150 2.73 11.66 -11.35
N LEU A 151 3.64 11.59 -12.34
CA LEU A 151 5.01 12.10 -12.22
C LEU A 151 5.04 13.62 -12.01
N THR A 152 4.17 14.37 -12.71
CA THR A 152 4.02 15.82 -12.53
C THR A 152 3.56 16.14 -11.10
N THR A 153 2.58 15.38 -10.59
CA THR A 153 2.11 15.52 -9.21
C THR A 153 3.23 15.25 -8.22
N LEU A 154 4.04 14.21 -8.45
CA LEU A 154 5.17 13.85 -7.59
C LEU A 154 6.27 14.91 -7.64
N ALA A 155 6.61 15.44 -8.81
CA ALA A 155 7.57 16.54 -8.98
C ALA A 155 7.15 17.81 -8.17
N GLY A 156 5.85 18.02 -8.02
CA GLY A 156 5.29 19.12 -7.23
C GLY A 156 5.36 18.93 -5.70
N GLN A 157 5.72 17.72 -5.19
CA GLN A 157 5.81 17.45 -3.75
C GLN A 157 7.08 17.98 -3.07
N GLY A 158 7.89 18.77 -3.78
CA GLY A 158 9.18 19.26 -3.29
C GLY A 158 10.30 18.22 -3.42
N THR A 159 11.50 18.59 -2.98
CA THR A 159 12.69 17.75 -3.12
C THR A 159 12.60 16.52 -2.22
N ASN A 160 12.70 15.34 -2.80
CA ASN A 160 12.66 14.06 -2.13
C ASN A 160 13.59 13.05 -2.86
N GLN A 161 13.65 11.81 -2.38
CA GLN A 161 14.55 10.78 -2.91
C GLN A 161 14.29 10.42 -4.39
N TYR A 162 13.12 10.73 -4.93
CA TYR A 162 12.72 10.40 -6.30
C TYR A 162 12.90 11.58 -7.27
N THR A 163 13.16 12.80 -6.77
CA THR A 163 13.07 14.05 -7.54
C THR A 163 13.86 14.01 -8.84
N VAL A 164 15.12 13.60 -8.81
CA VAL A 164 15.96 13.55 -10.03
C VAL A 164 15.40 12.54 -11.02
N THR A 165 15.18 11.30 -10.60
CA THR A 165 14.66 10.22 -11.47
C THR A 165 13.28 10.55 -12.05
N VAL A 166 12.43 11.22 -11.27
CA VAL A 166 11.09 11.65 -11.72
C VAL A 166 11.20 12.73 -12.79
N LEU A 167 12.05 13.73 -12.57
CA LEU A 167 12.24 14.83 -13.52
C LEU A 167 12.90 14.37 -14.81
N GLU A 168 13.87 13.44 -14.75
CA GLU A 168 14.45 12.79 -15.93
C GLU A 168 13.37 12.09 -16.77
N LYS A 169 12.58 11.22 -16.14
CA LYS A 169 11.48 10.51 -16.82
C LYS A 169 10.44 11.49 -17.39
N LEU A 170 10.04 12.46 -16.60
CA LEU A 170 9.00 13.43 -16.99
C LEU A 170 9.46 14.27 -18.18
N SER A 171 10.70 14.78 -18.17
CA SER A 171 11.24 15.58 -19.25
C SER A 171 11.36 14.78 -20.55
N ASP A 172 11.88 13.56 -20.48
CA ASP A 172 12.02 12.70 -21.65
C ASP A 172 10.66 12.32 -22.25
N MET A 173 9.72 11.87 -21.40
CA MET A 173 8.39 11.47 -21.86
C MET A 173 7.60 12.62 -22.47
N THR A 174 7.63 13.79 -21.86
CA THR A 174 6.91 14.97 -22.38
C THR A 174 7.55 15.51 -23.64
N PHE A 175 8.87 15.42 -23.77
CA PHE A 175 9.58 15.78 -25.00
C PHE A 175 9.23 14.84 -26.17
N GLU A 176 9.24 13.52 -25.94
CA GLU A 176 8.84 12.52 -26.94
C GLU A 176 7.39 12.72 -27.41
N ASP A 177 6.50 13.10 -26.50
CA ASP A 177 5.09 13.38 -26.79
C ASP A 177 4.87 14.78 -27.41
N LYS A 178 5.95 15.52 -27.70
CA LYS A 178 5.93 16.89 -28.25
C LYS A 178 5.21 17.92 -27.33
N ARG A 179 5.14 17.62 -26.04
CA ARG A 179 4.62 18.54 -25.00
C ARG A 179 5.77 19.45 -24.54
N TYR A 180 6.29 20.25 -25.45
CA TYR A 180 7.56 20.97 -25.28
C TYR A 180 7.58 21.93 -24.10
N ASP A 181 6.47 22.61 -23.80
CA ASP A 181 6.40 23.53 -22.65
C ASP A 181 6.57 22.77 -21.31
N GLU A 182 5.97 21.58 -21.20
CA GLU A 182 6.07 20.73 -20.03
C GLU A 182 7.48 20.10 -19.92
N ALA A 183 8.04 19.67 -21.05
CA ALA A 183 9.39 19.17 -21.09
C ALA A 183 10.40 20.23 -20.64
N ALA A 184 10.29 21.44 -21.17
CA ALA A 184 11.15 22.57 -20.78
C ALA A 184 11.03 22.89 -19.29
N ALA A 185 9.83 22.87 -18.73
CA ALA A 185 9.61 23.08 -17.29
C ALA A 185 10.28 21.97 -16.45
N ALA A 186 10.17 20.69 -16.87
CA ALA A 186 10.79 19.57 -16.19
C ALA A 186 12.33 19.61 -16.29
N TYR A 187 12.90 19.91 -17.47
CA TYR A 187 14.35 20.07 -17.66
C TYR A 187 14.92 21.22 -16.81
N ARG A 188 14.19 22.33 -16.71
CA ARG A 188 14.60 23.44 -15.86
C ARG A 188 14.64 23.02 -14.38
N GLN A 189 13.62 22.35 -13.89
CA GLN A 189 13.60 21.85 -12.52
C GLN A 189 14.75 20.84 -12.29
N LEU A 190 15.00 19.95 -13.27
CA LEU A 190 16.09 18.97 -13.20
C LEU A 190 17.45 19.68 -13.08
N TYR A 191 17.67 20.73 -13.87
CA TYR A 191 18.89 21.56 -13.78
C TYR A 191 19.09 22.14 -12.39
N ASP A 192 18.01 22.66 -11.78
CA ASP A 192 18.06 23.32 -10.47
C ASP A 192 18.38 22.32 -9.33
N VAL A 193 17.92 21.07 -9.42
CA VAL A 193 18.10 20.06 -8.37
C VAL A 193 19.33 19.18 -8.56
N THR A 194 19.88 19.12 -9.79
CA THR A 194 21.02 18.25 -10.11
C THR A 194 22.32 18.87 -9.63
N THR A 195 23.10 18.11 -8.88
CA THR A 195 24.38 18.59 -8.29
C THR A 195 25.60 18.28 -9.17
N THR A 196 25.48 17.35 -10.12
CA THR A 196 26.57 16.92 -11.01
C THR A 196 26.66 17.81 -12.26
N VAL A 197 27.88 18.07 -12.74
CA VAL A 197 28.10 18.85 -13.98
C VAL A 197 27.45 18.15 -15.17
N ALA A 198 27.65 16.84 -15.31
CA ALA A 198 27.08 16.06 -16.42
C ALA A 198 25.55 16.13 -16.44
N GLY A 199 24.89 15.95 -15.27
CA GLY A 199 23.43 16.02 -15.20
C GLY A 199 22.87 17.42 -15.53
N ARG A 200 23.59 18.48 -15.17
CA ARG A 200 23.24 19.85 -15.58
C ARG A 200 23.39 20.08 -17.08
N GLU A 201 24.47 19.57 -17.69
CA GLU A 201 24.68 19.65 -19.13
C GLU A 201 23.57 18.91 -19.89
N ASP A 202 23.15 17.72 -19.41
CA ASP A 202 22.08 16.96 -20.05
C ASP A 202 20.72 17.66 -19.91
N ALA A 203 20.41 18.21 -18.72
CA ALA A 203 19.22 19.01 -18.52
C ALA A 203 19.18 20.26 -19.41
N MET A 204 20.34 20.94 -19.63
CA MET A 204 20.45 22.08 -20.54
C MET A 204 20.23 21.71 -22.00
N LYS A 205 20.71 20.55 -22.47
CA LYS A 205 20.52 20.11 -23.86
C LYS A 205 19.04 19.89 -24.20
N GLY A 206 18.28 19.39 -23.23
CA GLY A 206 16.84 19.20 -23.41
C GLY A 206 16.01 20.48 -23.28
N TYR A 207 16.56 21.54 -22.67
CA TYR A 207 15.88 22.82 -22.49
C TYR A 207 15.98 23.74 -23.74
N VAL A 208 17.01 23.57 -24.57
CA VAL A 208 17.28 24.37 -25.80
C VAL A 208 16.60 23.75 -27.00
#